data_668255c59d179cb701823d8ea9765f51
#
_entry.id   668255c59d179cb701823d8ea9765f51
#
_cell.length_a   1.000
_cell.length_b   1.000
_cell.length_c   1.000
_cell.angle_alpha   90.00
_cell.angle_beta   90.00
_cell.angle_gamma   90.00
#
_symmetry.space_group_name_H-M   'P 1'
#
loop_
_entity.id
_entity.type
_entity.pdbx_description
1 polymer ?
#
loop_
_entity_poly.entity_id
_entity_poly.type
_entity_poly.pdbx_seq_one_letter_code
_entity_poly.pdbx_strand_id
1 'polypeptide(L)'
;MKKHFRRLQKAFFGHAQRREMNREKIRSEFQSYVSHYDPSDPKIRLKIDHTYRVADLCERIAGSLSLSEEMTEISWICGMLHDIGRFEQVQRFHTFLDAESVDHAKLGAEILFGEEQLIRRFLEETK
;
A
#
# COMPACT_ATOMS: atom_id res chain seq x y z
N MET A 1 -12.17 0.99 8.14
CA MET A 1 -10.76 1.26 8.51
C MET A 1 -10.21 0.38 9.63
N LYS A 2 -10.82 0.34 10.80
CA LYS A 2 -10.32 -0.46 11.94
C LYS A 2 -10.13 -1.96 11.62
N LYS A 3 -10.99 -2.55 10.82
CA LYS A 3 -10.92 -3.99 10.46
C LYS A 3 -9.76 -4.30 9.52
N HIS A 4 -9.44 -3.39 8.61
CA HIS A 4 -8.33 -3.55 7.67
C HIS A 4 -6.98 -3.31 8.33
N PHE A 5 -6.92 -2.34 9.23
CA PHE A 5 -5.74 -2.09 10.04
C PHE A 5 -5.39 -3.31 10.93
N ARG A 6 -6.41 -3.93 11.55
CA ARG A 6 -6.22 -5.18 12.32
C ARG A 6 -5.71 -6.32 11.46
N ARG A 7 -6.19 -6.44 10.22
CA ARG A 7 -5.69 -7.46 9.28
C ARG A 7 -4.24 -7.20 8.92
N LEU A 8 -3.87 -5.95 8.68
CA LEU A 8 -2.50 -5.56 8.43
C LEU A 8 -1.61 -5.92 9.63
N GLN A 9 -2.02 -5.54 10.84
CA GLN A 9 -1.33 -5.91 12.05
C GLN A 9 -1.18 -7.43 12.20
N LYS A 10 -2.25 -8.18 11.96
CA LYS A 10 -2.23 -9.64 12.04
C LYS A 10 -1.29 -10.25 11.01
N ALA A 11 -1.25 -9.71 9.81
CA ALA A 11 -0.31 -10.15 8.77
C ALA A 11 1.15 -9.90 9.18
N PHE A 12 1.44 -8.78 9.88
CA PHE A 12 2.77 -8.43 10.38
C PHE A 12 3.16 -9.21 11.64
N PHE A 13 2.23 -9.37 12.58
CA PHE A 13 2.50 -9.88 13.93
C PHE A 13 2.00 -11.31 14.16
N GLY A 14 1.29 -11.89 13.21
CA GLY A 14 0.71 -13.23 13.32
C GLY A 14 1.73 -14.37 13.28
N HIS A 15 3.00 -14.06 13.04
CA HIS A 15 4.09 -15.00 13.08
C HIS A 15 5.05 -14.60 14.19
N ALA A 16 5.28 -15.52 15.11
CA ALA A 16 6.11 -15.31 16.30
C ALA A 16 7.59 -15.06 16.01
N GLN A 17 7.99 -15.00 14.75
CA GLN A 17 9.37 -14.71 14.36
C GLN A 17 9.42 -13.31 13.74
N ARG A 18 10.28 -12.48 14.32
CA ARG A 18 10.63 -11.18 13.78
C ARG A 18 11.27 -11.37 12.42
N ARG A 19 10.50 -11.08 11.37
CA ARG A 19 11.03 -10.96 10.03
C ARG A 19 11.30 -9.49 9.78
N GLU A 20 12.53 -9.18 9.42
CA GLU A 20 12.83 -7.87 8.89
C GLU A 20 11.99 -7.67 7.64
N MET A 21 11.25 -6.54 7.59
CA MET A 21 10.53 -6.19 6.40
C MET A 21 11.50 -5.92 5.27
N ASN A 22 11.33 -6.64 4.18
CA ASN A 22 12.12 -6.41 2.99
C ASN A 22 11.51 -5.29 2.15
N ARG A 23 12.00 -4.08 2.32
CA ARG A 23 11.52 -2.91 1.58
C ARG A 23 11.73 -3.04 0.08
N GLU A 24 12.80 -3.68 -0.36
CA GLU A 24 13.05 -3.92 -1.79
C GLU A 24 11.97 -4.79 -2.39
N LYS A 25 11.57 -5.84 -1.68
CA LYS A 25 10.47 -6.71 -2.11
C LYS A 25 9.16 -5.93 -2.22
N ILE A 26 8.86 -5.11 -1.23
CA ILE A 26 7.64 -4.29 -1.22
C ILE A 26 7.63 -3.31 -2.39
N ARG A 27 8.74 -2.64 -2.65
CA ARG A 27 8.88 -1.75 -3.81
C ARG A 27 8.73 -2.50 -5.13
N SER A 28 9.35 -3.68 -5.23
CA SER A 28 9.27 -4.52 -6.42
C SER A 28 7.85 -4.99 -6.70
N GLU A 29 7.14 -5.44 -5.66
CA GLU A 29 5.73 -5.84 -5.79
C GLU A 29 4.83 -4.65 -6.15
N PHE A 30 5.08 -3.48 -5.58
CA PHE A 30 4.37 -2.27 -5.95
C PHE A 30 4.61 -1.92 -7.42
N GLN A 31 5.84 -1.93 -7.88
CA GLN A 31 6.19 -1.67 -9.28
C GLN A 31 5.54 -2.69 -10.21
N SER A 32 5.54 -3.96 -9.83
CA SER A 32 4.87 -5.02 -10.58
C SER A 32 3.36 -4.75 -10.68
N TYR A 33 2.74 -4.38 -9.58
CA TYR A 33 1.31 -4.07 -9.56
C TYR A 33 0.97 -2.89 -10.47
N VAL A 34 1.68 -1.78 -10.34
CA VAL A 34 1.38 -0.58 -11.14
C VAL A 34 1.76 -0.73 -12.62
N SER A 35 2.60 -1.70 -12.95
CA SER A 35 2.94 -1.99 -14.35
C SER A 35 1.77 -2.49 -15.18
N HIS A 36 0.69 -2.95 -14.54
CA HIS A 36 -0.54 -3.35 -15.21
C HIS A 36 -1.40 -2.16 -15.66
N TYR A 37 -1.02 -0.96 -15.28
CA TYR A 37 -1.73 0.27 -15.63
C TYR A 37 -0.90 1.08 -16.63
N ASP A 38 -1.56 1.98 -17.36
CA ASP A 38 -0.91 2.76 -18.43
C ASP A 38 0.15 3.73 -17.87
N PRO A 39 1.45 3.49 -18.13
CA PRO A 39 2.51 4.34 -17.62
C PRO A 39 2.57 5.70 -18.30
N SER A 40 1.89 5.88 -19.44
CA SER A 40 1.82 7.16 -20.15
C SER A 40 0.72 8.06 -19.60
N ASP A 41 -0.21 7.53 -18.80
CA ASP A 41 -1.25 8.32 -18.16
C ASP A 41 -0.63 9.18 -17.04
N PRO A 42 -0.73 10.54 -17.15
CA PRO A 42 -0.18 11.43 -16.13
C PRO A 42 -0.78 11.20 -14.75
N LYS A 43 -2.04 10.75 -14.65
CA LYS A 43 -2.70 10.44 -13.38
C LYS A 43 -2.06 9.23 -12.71
N ILE A 44 -1.72 8.21 -13.47
CA ILE A 44 -1.01 7.01 -12.97
C ILE A 44 0.37 7.40 -12.46
N ARG A 45 1.15 8.14 -13.24
CA ARG A 45 2.48 8.60 -12.80
C ARG A 45 2.43 9.48 -11.58
N LEU A 46 1.46 10.38 -11.51
CA LEU A 46 1.25 11.24 -10.33
C LEU A 46 1.06 10.41 -9.07
N LYS A 47 0.27 9.34 -9.13
CA LYS A 47 0.00 8.48 -7.98
C LYS A 47 1.17 7.56 -7.63
N ILE A 48 1.97 7.15 -8.58
CA ILE A 48 3.21 6.42 -8.29
C ILE A 48 4.15 7.32 -7.46
N ASP A 49 4.44 8.52 -7.94
CA ASP A 49 5.31 9.47 -7.24
C ASP A 49 4.75 9.87 -5.87
N HIS A 50 3.45 10.11 -5.80
CA HIS A 50 2.75 10.44 -4.56
C HIS A 50 2.89 9.32 -3.53
N THR A 51 2.75 8.07 -3.93
CA THR A 51 2.87 6.92 -3.04
C THR A 51 4.24 6.86 -2.38
N TYR A 52 5.31 7.00 -3.15
CA TYR A 52 6.67 7.00 -2.59
C TYR A 52 6.90 8.17 -1.64
N ARG A 53 6.42 9.36 -1.98
CA ARG A 53 6.54 10.54 -1.12
C ARG A 53 5.78 10.37 0.20
N VAL A 54 4.57 9.81 0.14
CA VAL A 54 3.77 9.57 1.35
C VAL A 54 4.42 8.51 2.23
N ALA A 55 4.97 7.44 1.66
CA ALA A 55 5.69 6.43 2.41
C ALA A 55 6.88 7.03 3.17
N ASP A 56 7.68 7.86 2.49
CA ASP A 56 8.80 8.55 3.12
C ASP A 56 8.36 9.53 4.22
N LEU A 57 7.26 10.24 4.01
CA LEU A 57 6.68 11.12 5.03
C LEU A 57 6.18 10.33 6.25
N CYS A 58 5.54 9.20 6.04
CA CYS A 58 5.10 8.33 7.13
C CYS A 58 6.29 7.87 7.99
N GLU A 59 7.38 7.48 7.35
CA GLU A 59 8.61 7.12 8.07
C GLU A 59 9.19 8.29 8.88
N ARG A 60 9.24 9.46 8.28
CA ARG A 60 9.76 10.67 8.94
C ARG A 60 8.90 11.08 10.13
N ILE A 61 7.59 11.03 9.99
CA ILE A 61 6.65 11.32 11.09
C ILE A 61 6.84 10.30 12.21
N ALA A 62 6.89 9.01 11.90
CA ALA A 62 7.13 7.96 12.88
C ALA A 62 8.45 8.18 13.64
N GLY A 63 9.52 8.53 12.93
CA GLY A 63 10.82 8.87 13.53
C GLY A 63 10.73 10.07 14.44
N SER A 64 10.02 11.13 14.04
CA SER A 64 9.85 12.34 14.85
C SER A 64 9.07 12.10 16.14
N LEU A 65 8.20 11.10 16.12
CA LEU A 65 7.43 10.66 17.29
C LEU A 65 8.17 9.63 18.14
N SER A 66 9.41 9.30 17.78
CA SER A 66 10.22 8.29 18.46
C SER A 66 9.52 6.92 18.56
N LEU A 67 8.78 6.55 17.53
CA LEU A 67 8.16 5.23 17.46
C LEU A 67 9.23 4.15 17.33
N SER A 68 8.90 2.91 17.73
CA SER A 68 9.81 1.78 17.58
C SER A 68 10.18 1.57 16.10
N GLU A 69 11.30 0.91 15.87
CA GLU A 69 11.71 0.53 14.50
C GLU A 69 10.61 -0.23 13.77
N GLU A 70 9.98 -1.17 14.47
CA GLU A 70 8.86 -1.95 13.95
C GLU A 70 7.66 -1.09 13.56
N MET A 71 7.25 -0.16 14.42
CA MET A 71 6.15 0.77 14.11
C MET A 71 6.50 1.73 12.98
N THR A 72 7.75 2.13 12.88
CA THR A 72 8.25 2.96 11.78
C THR A 72 8.15 2.22 10.44
N GLU A 73 8.52 0.95 10.42
CA GLU A 73 8.39 0.11 9.22
C GLU A 73 6.93 -0.08 8.82
N ILE A 74 6.03 -0.32 9.78
CA ILE A 74 4.59 -0.42 9.53
C ILE A 74 4.06 0.89 8.95
N SER A 75 4.49 2.03 9.47
CA SER A 75 4.09 3.35 8.98
C SER A 75 4.50 3.55 7.52
N TRP A 76 5.70 3.15 7.17
CA TRP A 76 6.21 3.21 5.79
C TRP A 76 5.36 2.36 4.84
N ILE A 77 5.06 1.11 5.22
CA ILE A 77 4.27 0.22 4.36
C ILE A 77 2.81 0.70 4.23
N CYS A 78 2.25 1.27 5.28
CA CYS A 78 0.92 1.90 5.19
C CYS A 78 0.92 3.02 4.15
N GLY A 79 1.99 3.81 4.10
CA GLY A 79 2.17 4.82 3.06
C GLY A 79 2.25 4.22 1.66
N MET A 80 2.95 3.12 1.49
CA MET A 80 3.07 2.43 0.20
C MET A 80 1.73 1.87 -0.30
N LEU A 81 0.85 1.48 0.60
CA LEU A 81 -0.41 0.79 0.24
C LEU A 81 -1.66 1.66 0.34
N HIS A 82 -1.55 2.88 0.90
CA HIS A 82 -2.74 3.68 1.23
C HIS A 82 -3.61 4.04 0.02
N ASP A 83 -3.01 4.25 -1.13
CA ASP A 83 -3.69 4.67 -2.36
C ASP A 83 -3.73 3.58 -3.44
N ILE A 84 -3.55 2.31 -3.06
CA ILE A 84 -3.50 1.20 -4.03
C ILE A 84 -4.76 1.13 -4.91
N GLY A 85 -5.90 1.55 -4.39
CA GLY A 85 -7.16 1.58 -5.13
C GLY A 85 -7.26 2.69 -6.19
N ARG A 86 -6.41 3.70 -6.14
CA ARG A 86 -6.44 4.82 -7.08
C ARG A 86 -6.12 4.41 -8.52
N PHE A 87 -5.25 3.43 -8.70
CA PHE A 87 -4.86 2.95 -10.01
C PHE A 87 -6.05 2.32 -10.74
N GLU A 88 -6.76 1.45 -10.07
CA GLU A 88 -7.97 0.82 -10.61
C GLU A 88 -9.10 1.82 -10.81
N GLN A 89 -9.25 2.77 -9.89
CA GLN A 89 -10.23 3.86 -10.02
C GLN A 89 -10.00 4.65 -11.31
N VAL A 90 -8.77 5.07 -11.55
CA VAL A 90 -8.44 5.85 -12.76
C VAL A 90 -8.62 5.02 -14.03
N GLN A 91 -8.23 3.76 -14.00
CA GLN A 91 -8.39 2.88 -15.16
C GLN A 91 -9.86 2.70 -15.55
N ARG A 92 -10.74 2.51 -14.57
CA ARG A 92 -12.17 2.28 -14.82
C ARG A 92 -12.94 3.56 -15.10
N PHE A 93 -12.63 4.63 -14.38
CA PHE A 93 -13.49 5.82 -14.32
C PHE A 93 -12.82 7.10 -14.81
N HIS A 94 -11.53 7.08 -15.07
CA HIS A 94 -10.73 8.23 -15.55
C HIS A 94 -10.78 9.47 -14.65
N THR A 95 -11.04 9.27 -13.34
CA THR A 95 -11.16 10.35 -12.36
C THR A 95 -10.67 9.89 -10.99
N PHE A 96 -10.22 10.85 -10.17
CA PHE A 96 -9.95 10.64 -8.75
C PHE A 96 -11.11 11.04 -7.84
N LEU A 97 -12.24 11.49 -8.42
CA LEU A 97 -13.40 11.91 -7.64
C LEU A 97 -14.21 10.69 -7.20
N ASP A 98 -14.15 10.37 -5.91
CA ASP A 98 -14.90 9.24 -5.34
C ASP A 98 -16.40 9.38 -5.58
N ALA A 99 -16.94 10.61 -5.48
CA ALA A 99 -18.36 10.89 -5.69
C ALA A 99 -18.85 10.57 -7.12
N GLU A 100 -17.95 10.59 -8.09
CA GLU A 100 -18.26 10.29 -9.51
C GLU A 100 -17.85 8.87 -9.92
N SER A 101 -17.32 8.09 -9.01
CA SER A 101 -16.79 6.77 -9.33
C SER A 101 -17.04 5.77 -8.19
N VAL A 102 -16.03 5.54 -7.34
CA VAL A 102 -16.07 4.62 -6.22
C VAL A 102 -15.31 5.20 -5.03
N ASP A 103 -15.59 4.70 -3.85
CA ASP A 103 -14.74 4.96 -2.67
C ASP A 103 -13.39 4.26 -2.89
N HIS A 104 -12.35 5.04 -3.18
CA HIS A 104 -11.03 4.49 -3.51
C HIS A 104 -10.37 3.75 -2.34
N ALA A 105 -10.65 4.16 -1.10
CA ALA A 105 -10.11 3.48 0.07
C ALA A 105 -10.74 2.10 0.24
N LYS A 106 -12.03 2.00 0.00
CA LYS A 106 -12.77 0.73 0.04
C LYS A 106 -12.32 -0.20 -1.08
N LEU A 107 -12.17 0.34 -2.28
CA LEU A 107 -11.63 -0.42 -3.42
C LEU A 107 -10.21 -0.94 -3.12
N GLY A 108 -9.35 -0.10 -2.55
CA GLY A 108 -8.00 -0.50 -2.14
C GLY A 108 -8.02 -1.63 -1.11
N ALA A 109 -8.93 -1.57 -0.14
CA ALA A 109 -9.10 -2.63 0.84
C ALA A 109 -9.55 -3.94 0.20
N GLU A 110 -10.44 -3.90 -0.76
CA GLU A 110 -10.88 -5.08 -1.51
C GLU A 110 -9.74 -5.68 -2.34
N ILE A 111 -8.92 -4.86 -2.97
CA ILE A 111 -7.75 -5.31 -3.72
C ILE A 111 -6.75 -6.01 -2.80
N LEU A 112 -6.44 -5.41 -1.65
CA LEU A 112 -5.44 -5.94 -0.74
C LEU A 112 -5.91 -7.19 0.01
N PHE A 113 -7.16 -7.20 0.47
CA PHE A 113 -7.69 -8.20 1.40
C PHE A 113 -8.81 -9.05 0.83
N GLY A 114 -9.21 -8.85 -0.43
CA GLY A 114 -10.23 -9.62 -1.11
C GLY A 114 -9.76 -11.04 -1.48
N GLU A 115 -10.43 -11.67 -2.42
CA GLU A 115 -10.17 -13.07 -2.80
C GLU A 115 -8.73 -13.34 -3.21
N GLU A 116 -8.13 -12.43 -3.98
CA GLU A 116 -6.75 -12.59 -4.45
C GLU A 116 -5.71 -12.30 -3.37
N GLN A 117 -6.09 -11.64 -2.29
CA GLN A 117 -5.23 -11.31 -1.16
C GLN A 117 -3.87 -10.74 -1.57
N LEU A 118 -3.90 -9.68 -2.37
CA LEU A 118 -2.69 -9.04 -2.89
C LEU A 118 -1.69 -8.69 -1.76
N ILE A 119 -2.20 -8.40 -0.55
CA ILE A 119 -1.36 -8.10 0.61
C ILE A 119 -0.31 -9.20 0.88
N ARG A 120 -0.60 -10.43 0.56
CA ARG A 120 0.34 -11.54 0.75
C ARG A 120 1.58 -11.39 -0.10
N ARG A 121 1.46 -10.88 -1.32
CA ARG A 121 2.61 -10.63 -2.19
C ARG A 121 3.58 -9.62 -1.60
N PHE A 122 3.07 -8.66 -0.84
CA PHE A 122 3.90 -7.66 -0.18
C PHE A 122 4.58 -8.18 1.07
N LEU A 123 3.92 -9.07 1.81
CA LEU A 123 4.33 -9.44 3.15
C LEU A 123 4.89 -10.86 3.28
N GLU A 124 4.56 -11.78 2.38
CA GLU A 124 5.06 -13.15 2.45
C GLU A 124 6.45 -13.25 1.82
N GLU A 125 7.32 -14.04 2.48
CA GLU A 125 8.59 -14.38 1.89
C GLU A 125 8.37 -15.32 0.71
N THR A 126 9.01 -15.00 -0.41
CA THR A 126 9.17 -15.97 -1.50
C THR A 126 10.12 -17.07 -1.02
N LYS A 127 9.60 -18.26 -0.96
CA LYS A 127 10.44 -19.44 -0.75
C LYS A 127 11.32 -19.67 -1.96
#